data_e7064dfd293df28dad68a8bec1ff23c6
#
_entry.id   e7064dfd293df28dad68a8bec1ff23c6
#
_cell.length_a   1.000
_cell.length_b   1.000
_cell.length_c   1.000
_cell.angle_alpha   90.00
_cell.angle_beta   90.00
_cell.angle_gamma   90.00
#
_symmetry.space_group_name_H-M   'P 1'
#
loop_
_entity.id
_entity.type
_entity.pdbx_description
1 polymer ?
#
loop_
_entity_poly.entity_id
_entity_poly.type
_entity_poly.pdbx_seq_one_letter_code
_entity_poly.pdbx_strand_id
1 'polypeptide(L)'
;MIQEWWGLNDQIRGVAERLAAAGYRALVPDLYRGRSTVEAEEAHHLMSGLDFGDAAGQDVRGAVQHLKATGSARVAVSGFCMGGALTLLAAQAVPELDAAVPWYGLPPLDFIDATKIRVPLLGHYATRDEFFKITDVDVLEARLAAAGVRFTFHRYDCKHAFANETQTAGQALLPALAYDEAAATLAWQRTLDFLAQTLR
;
A
#
# COMPACT_ATOMS: atom_id res chain seq x y z
N MET A 1 2.47 5.16 -5.99
CA MET A 1 1.56 3.98 -5.79
C MET A 1 2.36 2.71 -5.94
N ILE A 2 2.13 1.69 -5.12
CA ILE A 2 2.83 0.41 -5.18
C ILE A 2 1.83 -0.69 -5.51
N GLN A 3 2.18 -1.53 -6.48
CA GLN A 3 1.39 -2.65 -7.01
C GLN A 3 1.16 -3.76 -5.98
N GLU A 4 0.15 -4.58 -6.22
CA GLU A 4 0.00 -5.88 -5.57
C GLU A 4 1.03 -6.90 -6.11
N TRP A 5 1.05 -8.10 -5.60
CA TRP A 5 1.99 -9.15 -6.05
C TRP A 5 1.79 -9.61 -7.50
N TRP A 6 0.70 -9.18 -8.15
CA TRP A 6 0.40 -9.46 -9.56
C TRP A 6 1.27 -8.68 -10.55
N GLY A 7 1.98 -7.66 -10.11
CA GLY A 7 2.76 -6.77 -10.96
C GLY A 7 2.04 -5.47 -11.33
N LEU A 8 2.66 -4.66 -12.18
CA LEU A 8 2.11 -3.42 -12.70
C LEU A 8 1.09 -3.73 -13.80
N ASN A 9 -0.15 -3.99 -13.43
CA ASN A 9 -1.27 -4.33 -14.29
C ASN A 9 -2.26 -3.16 -14.47
N ASP A 10 -3.33 -3.37 -15.24
CA ASP A 10 -4.33 -2.32 -15.51
C ASP A 10 -5.10 -1.89 -14.27
N GLN A 11 -5.28 -2.77 -13.28
CA GLN A 11 -5.92 -2.42 -12.02
C GLN A 11 -5.16 -1.31 -11.30
N ILE A 12 -3.84 -1.47 -11.08
CA ILE A 12 -3.06 -0.44 -10.37
C ILE A 12 -2.87 0.83 -11.20
N ARG A 13 -2.86 0.71 -12.56
CA ARG A 13 -2.91 1.87 -13.46
C ARG A 13 -4.20 2.66 -13.26
N GLY A 14 -5.36 1.99 -13.21
CA GLY A 14 -6.66 2.60 -12.92
C GLY A 14 -6.71 3.31 -11.56
N VAL A 15 -6.06 2.75 -10.53
CA VAL A 15 -5.92 3.45 -9.25
C VAL A 15 -5.09 4.73 -9.38
N ALA A 16 -3.99 4.70 -10.14
CA ALA A 16 -3.17 5.90 -10.38
C ALA A 16 -3.96 6.96 -11.17
N GLU A 17 -4.76 6.56 -12.17
CA GLU A 17 -5.64 7.46 -12.92
C GLU A 17 -6.72 8.09 -12.03
N ARG A 18 -7.30 7.33 -11.09
CA ARG A 18 -8.25 7.88 -10.11
C ARG A 18 -7.61 8.92 -9.19
N LEU A 19 -6.35 8.73 -8.79
CA LEU A 19 -5.61 9.76 -8.04
C LEU A 19 -5.33 10.99 -8.90
N ALA A 20 -4.98 10.80 -10.18
CA ALA A 20 -4.77 11.90 -11.11
C ALA A 20 -6.07 12.71 -11.31
N ALA A 21 -7.21 12.05 -11.45
CA ALA A 21 -8.53 12.68 -11.52
C ALA A 21 -8.89 13.47 -10.24
N ALA A 22 -8.38 13.04 -9.08
CA ALA A 22 -8.52 13.75 -7.81
C ALA A 22 -7.51 14.90 -7.62
N GLY A 23 -6.68 15.19 -8.64
CA GLY A 23 -5.75 16.33 -8.68
C GLY A 23 -4.36 16.03 -8.13
N TYR A 24 -3.97 14.76 -8.00
CA TYR A 24 -2.64 14.35 -7.58
C TYR A 24 -1.79 13.90 -8.78
N ARG A 25 -0.49 14.08 -8.70
CA ARG A 25 0.45 13.41 -9.60
C ARG A 25 0.69 12.01 -9.07
N ALA A 26 0.36 10.99 -9.86
CA ALA A 26 0.55 9.59 -9.48
C ALA A 26 1.69 8.96 -10.31
N LEU A 27 2.54 8.19 -9.63
CA LEU A 27 3.63 7.41 -10.23
C LEU A 27 3.58 6.00 -9.66
N VAL A 28 3.69 5.00 -10.50
CA VAL A 28 3.77 3.58 -10.13
C VAL A 28 5.14 3.06 -10.57
N PRO A 29 6.10 2.82 -9.65
CA PRO A 29 7.32 2.13 -10.02
C PRO A 29 6.99 0.67 -10.40
N ASP A 30 7.57 0.19 -11.48
CA ASP A 30 7.43 -1.21 -11.89
C ASP A 30 8.47 -2.07 -11.17
N LEU A 31 8.07 -2.68 -10.06
CA LEU A 31 8.97 -3.48 -9.22
C LEU A 31 9.40 -4.79 -9.88
N TYR A 32 8.65 -5.27 -10.86
CA TYR A 32 8.95 -6.52 -11.57
C TYR A 32 9.55 -6.33 -12.96
N ARG A 33 9.94 -5.09 -13.30
CA ARG A 33 10.66 -4.75 -14.54
C ARG A 33 9.95 -5.25 -15.81
N GLY A 34 8.67 -4.95 -15.96
CA GLY A 34 7.85 -5.29 -17.14
C GLY A 34 7.08 -6.60 -17.00
N ARG A 35 7.18 -7.30 -15.86
CA ARG A 35 6.48 -8.57 -15.64
C ARG A 35 5.20 -8.36 -14.84
N SER A 36 4.17 -9.10 -15.22
CA SER A 36 2.90 -9.19 -14.48
C SER A 36 2.26 -10.53 -14.75
N THR A 37 1.41 -11.01 -13.86
CA THR A 37 0.75 -12.31 -14.00
C THR A 37 -0.62 -12.30 -13.33
N VAL A 38 -1.46 -13.27 -13.68
CA VAL A 38 -2.71 -13.61 -12.98
C VAL A 38 -2.62 -14.98 -12.30
N GLU A 39 -1.50 -15.68 -12.47
CA GLU A 39 -1.25 -17.00 -11.90
C GLU A 39 -0.59 -16.87 -10.53
N ALA A 40 -1.20 -17.45 -9.49
CA ALA A 40 -0.76 -17.29 -8.11
C ALA A 40 0.67 -17.85 -7.86
N GLU A 41 1.04 -18.96 -8.48
CA GLU A 41 2.39 -19.53 -8.34
C GLU A 41 3.44 -18.60 -8.94
N GLU A 42 3.18 -18.03 -10.12
CA GLU A 42 4.09 -17.08 -10.74
C GLU A 42 4.16 -15.78 -9.94
N ALA A 43 3.03 -15.27 -9.43
CA ALA A 43 3.01 -14.10 -8.55
C ALA A 43 3.84 -14.34 -7.29
N HIS A 44 3.73 -15.52 -6.69
CA HIS A 44 4.54 -15.91 -5.53
C HIS A 44 6.03 -15.96 -5.89
N HIS A 45 6.38 -16.52 -7.06
CA HIS A 45 7.77 -16.56 -7.54
C HIS A 45 8.34 -15.15 -7.75
N LEU A 46 7.58 -14.25 -8.40
CA LEU A 46 7.97 -12.87 -8.62
C LEU A 46 8.19 -12.12 -7.30
N MET A 47 7.26 -12.27 -6.35
CA MET A 47 7.35 -11.63 -5.04
C MET A 47 8.52 -12.18 -4.22
N SER A 48 8.76 -13.51 -4.25
CA SER A 48 9.85 -14.15 -3.51
C SER A 48 11.23 -13.78 -4.06
N GLY A 49 11.31 -13.41 -5.34
CA GLY A 49 12.53 -12.92 -5.97
C GLY A 49 12.78 -11.42 -5.77
N LEU A 50 11.85 -10.69 -5.15
CA LEU A 50 11.99 -9.26 -4.89
C LEU A 50 12.72 -9.03 -3.56
N ASP A 51 13.81 -8.26 -3.60
CA ASP A 51 14.38 -7.71 -2.38
C ASP A 51 13.52 -6.55 -1.87
N PHE A 52 12.81 -6.76 -0.76
CA PHE A 52 11.90 -5.77 -0.19
C PHE A 52 12.64 -4.55 0.37
N GLY A 53 13.88 -4.71 0.83
CA GLY A 53 14.72 -3.62 1.28
C GLY A 53 15.11 -2.69 0.12
N ASP A 54 15.57 -3.27 -0.98
CA ASP A 54 15.89 -2.52 -2.20
C ASP A 54 14.63 -1.93 -2.86
N ALA A 55 13.53 -2.67 -2.92
CA ALA A 55 12.28 -2.16 -3.46
C ALA A 55 11.80 -0.92 -2.71
N ALA A 56 11.84 -0.93 -1.38
CA ALA A 56 11.45 0.22 -0.57
C ALA A 56 12.50 1.35 -0.60
N GLY A 57 13.78 1.00 -0.38
CA GLY A 57 14.87 1.96 -0.19
C GLY A 57 15.48 2.51 -1.49
N GLN A 58 15.29 1.85 -2.63
CA GLN A 58 15.82 2.27 -3.93
C GLN A 58 14.68 2.58 -4.91
N ASP A 59 13.83 1.62 -5.26
CA ASP A 59 12.81 1.84 -6.29
C ASP A 59 11.75 2.84 -5.86
N VAL A 60 11.15 2.64 -4.69
CA VAL A 60 10.13 3.56 -4.14
C VAL A 60 10.76 4.92 -3.82
N ARG A 61 11.95 4.93 -3.22
CA ARG A 61 12.66 6.18 -2.94
C ARG A 61 12.99 6.94 -4.22
N GLY A 62 13.48 6.25 -5.25
CA GLY A 62 13.74 6.87 -6.56
C GLY A 62 12.49 7.51 -7.17
N ALA A 63 11.34 6.84 -7.06
CA ALA A 63 10.06 7.39 -7.49
C ALA A 63 9.67 8.65 -6.69
N VAL A 64 9.86 8.65 -5.37
CA VAL A 64 9.62 9.82 -4.50
C VAL A 64 10.53 10.99 -4.89
N GLN A 65 11.82 10.72 -5.05
CA GLN A 65 12.81 11.73 -5.45
C GLN A 65 12.49 12.31 -6.83
N HIS A 66 12.06 11.48 -7.79
CA HIS A 66 11.64 11.93 -9.11
C HIS A 66 10.43 12.88 -9.02
N LEU A 67 9.40 12.52 -8.25
CA LEU A 67 8.23 13.40 -8.05
C LEU A 67 8.63 14.74 -7.44
N LYS A 68 9.48 14.74 -6.42
CA LYS A 68 9.97 15.98 -5.78
C LYS A 68 10.83 16.82 -6.74
N ALA A 69 11.76 16.20 -7.46
CA ALA A 69 12.62 16.89 -8.42
C ALA A 69 11.85 17.50 -9.59
N THR A 70 10.68 16.94 -9.93
CA THR A 70 9.80 17.41 -11.00
C THR A 70 8.64 18.29 -10.52
N GLY A 71 8.71 18.82 -9.28
CA GLY A 71 7.85 19.90 -8.78
C GLY A 71 6.78 19.50 -7.77
N SER A 72 6.77 18.26 -7.24
CA SER A 72 5.87 17.90 -6.13
C SER A 72 6.50 18.35 -4.81
N ALA A 73 5.90 19.32 -4.12
CA ALA A 73 6.38 19.81 -2.83
C ALA A 73 6.29 18.71 -1.74
N ARG A 74 5.22 17.94 -1.76
CA ARG A 74 4.99 16.83 -0.83
C ARG A 74 4.65 15.56 -1.58
N VAL A 75 5.06 14.39 -1.06
CA VAL A 75 4.85 13.08 -1.68
C VAL A 75 4.43 12.06 -0.63
N ALA A 76 3.33 11.38 -0.87
CA ALA A 76 2.92 10.21 -0.10
C ALA A 76 3.22 8.93 -0.87
N VAL A 77 3.46 7.84 -0.13
CA VAL A 77 3.45 6.49 -0.67
C VAL A 77 2.14 5.80 -0.31
N SER A 78 1.56 5.05 -1.24
CA SER A 78 0.39 4.21 -1.00
C SER A 78 0.54 2.92 -1.78
N GLY A 79 0.12 1.80 -1.21
CA GLY A 79 0.26 0.50 -1.87
C GLY A 79 -0.71 -0.53 -1.31
N PHE A 80 -0.96 -1.56 -2.10
CA PHE A 80 -1.97 -2.58 -1.86
C PHE A 80 -1.32 -3.95 -1.66
N CYS A 81 -1.79 -4.77 -0.73
CA CYS A 81 -1.28 -6.13 -0.48
C CYS A 81 0.24 -6.11 -0.22
N MET A 82 1.05 -6.76 -1.06
CA MET A 82 2.52 -6.64 -1.06
C MET A 82 2.96 -5.17 -1.04
N GLY A 83 2.32 -4.33 -1.85
CA GLY A 83 2.56 -2.89 -1.87
C GLY A 83 2.21 -2.17 -0.58
N GLY A 84 1.23 -2.67 0.18
CA GLY A 84 0.92 -2.18 1.52
C GLY A 84 2.04 -2.47 2.51
N ALA A 85 2.61 -3.68 2.45
CA ALA A 85 3.80 -4.03 3.22
C ALA A 85 4.99 -3.15 2.86
N LEU A 86 5.26 -2.96 1.57
CA LEU A 86 6.32 -2.07 1.09
C LEU A 86 6.09 -0.60 1.46
N THR A 87 4.82 -0.16 1.57
CA THR A 87 4.47 1.19 2.03
C THR A 87 4.95 1.43 3.47
N LEU A 88 4.79 0.45 4.36
CA LEU A 88 5.30 0.53 5.73
C LEU A 88 6.83 0.51 5.78
N LEU A 89 7.48 -0.33 4.97
CA LEU A 89 8.93 -0.35 4.85
C LEU A 89 9.48 0.97 4.28
N ALA A 90 8.82 1.55 3.28
CA ALA A 90 9.19 2.85 2.75
C ALA A 90 9.00 3.97 3.78
N ALA A 91 7.96 3.92 4.61
CA ALA A 91 7.72 4.92 5.65
C ALA A 91 8.86 5.01 6.68
N GLN A 92 9.60 3.90 6.91
CA GLN A 92 10.79 3.91 7.79
C GLN A 92 12.10 4.17 7.05
N ALA A 93 12.18 3.85 5.73
CA ALA A 93 13.43 3.87 4.98
C ALA A 93 13.61 5.12 4.11
N VAL A 94 12.53 5.83 3.77
CA VAL A 94 12.53 6.96 2.81
C VAL A 94 12.28 8.27 3.55
N PRO A 95 13.33 9.02 3.89
CA PRO A 95 13.19 10.25 4.69
C PRO A 95 12.50 11.40 3.94
N GLU A 96 12.41 11.30 2.62
CA GLU A 96 11.78 12.32 1.78
C GLU A 96 10.24 12.21 1.73
N LEU A 97 9.63 11.19 2.35
CA LEU A 97 8.17 11.02 2.40
C LEU A 97 7.51 12.01 3.34
N ASP A 98 6.27 12.37 3.01
CA ASP A 98 5.41 13.25 3.81
C ASP A 98 4.20 12.52 4.42
N ALA A 99 3.79 11.38 3.86
CA ALA A 99 2.71 10.52 4.37
C ALA A 99 2.79 9.10 3.79
N ALA A 100 2.11 8.13 4.43
CA ALA A 100 2.01 6.77 3.90
C ALA A 100 0.61 6.16 4.14
N VAL A 101 0.13 5.40 3.13
CA VAL A 101 -1.20 4.78 3.16
C VAL A 101 -1.10 3.29 2.79
N PRO A 102 -0.82 2.38 3.75
CA PRO A 102 -0.89 0.95 3.52
C PRO A 102 -2.33 0.44 3.42
N TRP A 103 -2.59 -0.41 2.41
CA TRP A 103 -3.85 -1.11 2.22
C TRP A 103 -3.64 -2.61 2.34
N TYR A 104 -4.33 -3.24 3.28
CA TYR A 104 -4.33 -4.69 3.55
C TYR A 104 -2.98 -5.39 3.31
N GLY A 105 -1.90 -4.77 3.79
CA GLY A 105 -0.55 -5.30 3.67
C GLY A 105 0.28 -4.99 4.91
N LEU A 106 1.05 -5.97 5.35
CA LEU A 106 1.90 -5.90 6.52
C LEU A 106 3.16 -6.73 6.28
N PRO A 107 4.37 -6.17 6.38
CA PRO A 107 5.57 -7.00 6.38
C PRO A 107 5.69 -7.77 7.70
N PRO A 108 6.49 -8.83 7.78
CA PRO A 108 6.79 -9.44 9.07
C PRO A 108 7.22 -8.39 10.08
N LEU A 109 6.64 -8.44 11.28
CA LEU A 109 6.77 -7.37 12.28
C LEU A 109 8.23 -7.12 12.74
N ASP A 110 9.11 -8.09 12.55
CA ASP A 110 10.54 -7.95 12.86
C ASP A 110 11.29 -7.04 11.87
N PHE A 111 10.71 -6.75 10.71
CA PHE A 111 11.27 -5.80 9.74
C PHE A 111 10.78 -4.37 9.95
N ILE A 112 9.86 -4.13 10.89
CA ILE A 112 9.34 -2.79 11.19
C ILE A 112 9.99 -2.27 12.47
N ASP A 113 10.76 -1.20 12.31
CA ASP A 113 11.23 -0.35 13.39
C ASP A 113 10.37 0.93 13.43
N ALA A 114 9.33 0.92 14.26
CA ALA A 114 8.40 2.04 14.40
C ALA A 114 9.13 3.35 14.82
N THR A 115 10.29 3.25 15.48
CA THR A 115 11.07 4.42 15.89
C THR A 115 11.70 5.20 14.72
N LYS A 116 11.74 4.59 13.52
CA LYS A 116 12.22 5.23 12.29
C LYS A 116 11.13 5.91 11.49
N ILE A 117 9.85 5.62 11.76
CA ILE A 117 8.71 6.21 11.04
C ILE A 117 8.47 7.63 11.56
N ARG A 118 8.53 8.61 10.67
CA ARG A 118 8.38 10.04 11.00
C ARG A 118 7.15 10.67 10.36
N VAL A 119 6.50 9.97 9.44
CA VAL A 119 5.37 10.47 8.67
C VAL A 119 4.05 9.95 9.23
N PRO A 120 2.94 10.67 9.04
CA PRO A 120 1.62 10.18 9.41
C PRO A 120 1.23 8.98 8.53
N LEU A 121 0.53 8.03 9.15
CA LEU A 121 0.04 6.83 8.50
C LEU A 121 -1.49 6.79 8.50
N LEU A 122 -2.08 6.36 7.37
CA LEU A 122 -3.49 5.98 7.29
C LEU A 122 -3.58 4.53 6.79
N GLY A 123 -3.97 3.59 7.62
CA GLY A 123 -4.05 2.17 7.25
C GLY A 123 -5.48 1.70 6.99
N HIS A 124 -5.64 0.81 6.01
CA HIS A 124 -6.91 0.17 5.69
C HIS A 124 -6.74 -1.35 5.74
N TYR A 125 -7.37 -2.01 6.73
CA TYR A 125 -7.19 -3.43 7.00
C TYR A 125 -8.52 -4.17 7.03
N ALA A 126 -8.52 -5.39 6.48
CA ALA A 126 -9.66 -6.30 6.48
C ALA A 126 -9.64 -7.19 7.72
N THR A 127 -10.79 -7.38 8.40
CA THR A 127 -10.84 -8.22 9.62
C THR A 127 -10.93 -9.71 9.30
N ARG A 128 -11.33 -10.07 8.07
CA ARG A 128 -11.40 -11.46 7.58
C ARG A 128 -10.26 -11.77 6.59
N ASP A 129 -9.13 -11.10 6.75
CA ASP A 129 -7.94 -11.33 5.92
C ASP A 129 -7.25 -12.64 6.30
N GLU A 130 -7.05 -13.53 5.33
CA GLU A 130 -6.39 -14.82 5.52
C GLU A 130 -4.86 -14.71 5.30
N PHE A 131 -4.36 -13.64 4.68
CA PHE A 131 -2.93 -13.41 4.44
C PHE A 131 -2.28 -12.58 5.53
N PHE A 132 -2.96 -11.52 6.00
CA PHE A 132 -2.45 -10.59 7.02
C PHE A 132 -3.41 -10.54 8.20
N LYS A 133 -3.04 -11.23 9.27
CA LYS A 133 -3.90 -11.35 10.45
C LYS A 133 -4.12 -9.99 11.12
N ILE A 134 -5.36 -9.71 11.44
CA ILE A 134 -5.71 -8.45 12.12
C ILE A 134 -5.00 -8.31 13.48
N THR A 135 -4.69 -9.41 14.14
CA THR A 135 -3.91 -9.43 15.40
C THR A 135 -2.50 -8.88 15.22
N ASP A 136 -1.89 -9.09 14.06
CA ASP A 136 -0.55 -8.55 13.77
C ASP A 136 -0.63 -7.03 13.52
N VAL A 137 -1.75 -6.55 12.96
CA VAL A 137 -2.05 -5.11 12.85
C VAL A 137 -2.21 -4.49 14.24
N ASP A 138 -2.87 -5.18 15.19
CA ASP A 138 -3.00 -4.70 16.57
C ASP A 138 -1.63 -4.56 17.25
N VAL A 139 -0.71 -5.49 17.00
CA VAL A 139 0.68 -5.40 17.47
C VAL A 139 1.42 -4.23 16.84
N LEU A 140 1.24 -4.00 15.53
CA LEU A 140 1.83 -2.85 14.85
C LEU A 140 1.33 -1.54 15.45
N GLU A 141 0.02 -1.39 15.67
CA GLU A 141 -0.55 -0.19 16.31
C GLU A 141 0.07 0.08 17.68
N ALA A 142 0.23 -0.96 18.50
CA ALA A 142 0.87 -0.82 19.80
C ALA A 142 2.32 -0.32 19.69
N ARG A 143 3.10 -0.85 18.71
CA ARG A 143 4.49 -0.40 18.45
C ARG A 143 4.54 1.05 17.95
N LEU A 144 3.62 1.43 17.05
CA LEU A 144 3.54 2.80 16.53
C LEU A 144 3.16 3.80 17.62
N ALA A 145 2.20 3.44 18.47
CA ALA A 145 1.79 4.26 19.61
C ALA A 145 2.95 4.45 20.61
N ALA A 146 3.65 3.38 20.95
CA ALA A 146 4.82 3.44 21.83
C ALA A 146 5.96 4.30 21.27
N ALA A 147 6.11 4.36 19.95
CA ALA A 147 7.08 5.20 19.26
C ALA A 147 6.61 6.64 19.02
N GLY A 148 5.37 6.98 19.39
CA GLY A 148 4.79 8.31 19.20
C GLY A 148 4.49 8.66 17.74
N VAL A 149 4.31 7.65 16.88
CA VAL A 149 3.94 7.85 15.48
C VAL A 149 2.48 8.26 15.39
N ARG A 150 2.18 9.24 14.55
CA ARG A 150 0.80 9.66 14.25
C ARG A 150 0.20 8.70 13.22
N PHE A 151 -0.84 7.96 13.58
CA PHE A 151 -1.51 7.03 12.67
C PHE A 151 -3.01 6.96 12.93
N THR A 152 -3.74 6.52 11.91
CA THR A 152 -5.14 6.09 11.99
C THR A 152 -5.30 4.83 11.16
N PHE A 153 -5.74 3.73 11.78
CA PHE A 153 -5.98 2.47 11.09
C PHE A 153 -7.48 2.14 11.15
N HIS A 154 -8.06 1.91 9.97
CA HIS A 154 -9.45 1.53 9.81
C HIS A 154 -9.56 0.03 9.55
N ARG A 155 -10.55 -0.58 10.17
CA ARG A 155 -10.90 -1.99 10.02
C ARG A 155 -12.22 -2.13 9.26
N TYR A 156 -12.24 -3.06 8.32
CA TYR A 156 -13.41 -3.34 7.48
C TYR A 156 -13.76 -4.83 7.60
N ASP A 157 -15.04 -5.15 7.79
CA ASP A 157 -15.51 -6.55 7.86
C ASP A 157 -15.58 -7.18 6.47
N CYS A 158 -14.45 -7.34 5.84
CA CYS A 158 -14.27 -7.87 4.50
C CYS A 158 -13.04 -8.79 4.41
N LYS A 159 -12.85 -9.42 3.24
CA LYS A 159 -11.70 -10.25 2.93
C LYS A 159 -10.52 -9.42 2.40
N HIS A 160 -9.39 -10.10 2.15
CA HIS A 160 -8.23 -9.51 1.48
C HIS A 160 -8.60 -8.93 0.10
N ALA A 161 -7.86 -7.92 -0.34
CA ALA A 161 -8.06 -7.24 -1.62
C ALA A 161 -9.45 -6.58 -1.79
N PHE A 162 -10.10 -6.16 -0.69
CA PHE A 162 -11.43 -5.56 -0.74
C PHE A 162 -11.53 -4.30 -1.61
N ALA A 163 -10.43 -3.62 -1.89
CA ALA A 163 -10.39 -2.44 -2.76
C ALA A 163 -9.98 -2.75 -4.21
N ASN A 164 -9.78 -4.02 -4.55
CA ASN A 164 -9.42 -4.43 -5.91
C ASN A 164 -10.69 -4.86 -6.67
N GLU A 165 -11.19 -4.00 -7.53
CA GLU A 165 -12.42 -4.15 -8.30
C GLU A 165 -12.39 -5.34 -9.29
N THR A 166 -11.23 -5.93 -9.55
CA THR A 166 -11.12 -7.13 -10.39
C THR A 166 -11.42 -8.43 -9.62
N GLN A 167 -11.48 -8.36 -8.28
CA GLN A 167 -11.72 -9.52 -7.41
C GLN A 167 -13.20 -9.67 -7.06
N THR A 168 -14.09 -9.51 -8.05
CA THR A 168 -15.54 -9.70 -7.87
C THR A 168 -15.93 -11.17 -7.76
N ALA A 169 -17.15 -11.44 -7.27
CA ALA A 169 -17.67 -12.78 -7.20
C ALA A 169 -17.64 -13.48 -8.58
N GLY A 170 -16.99 -14.63 -8.66
CA GLY A 170 -16.80 -15.40 -9.90
C GLY A 170 -15.60 -14.96 -10.77
N GLN A 171 -14.90 -13.86 -10.40
CA GLN A 171 -13.69 -13.38 -11.09
C GLN A 171 -12.48 -13.32 -10.17
N ALA A 172 -12.66 -13.53 -8.87
CA ALA A 172 -11.56 -13.54 -7.91
C ALA A 172 -10.54 -14.63 -8.25
N LEU A 173 -9.26 -14.24 -8.31
CA LEU A 173 -8.17 -15.15 -8.66
C LEU A 173 -7.91 -16.21 -7.59
N LEU A 174 -8.26 -15.91 -6.33
CA LEU A 174 -8.15 -16.84 -5.19
C LEU A 174 -9.39 -16.73 -4.30
N PRO A 175 -9.83 -17.80 -3.62
CA PRO A 175 -11.01 -17.79 -2.73
C PRO A 175 -10.91 -16.82 -1.55
N ALA A 176 -9.69 -16.50 -1.12
CA ALA A 176 -9.42 -15.57 -0.02
C ALA A 176 -9.54 -14.09 -0.44
N LEU A 177 -9.64 -13.79 -1.74
CA LEU A 177 -9.78 -12.44 -2.28
C LEU A 177 -11.26 -12.12 -2.52
N ALA A 178 -11.68 -10.89 -2.20
CA ALA A 178 -13.01 -10.43 -2.55
C ALA A 178 -13.07 -8.89 -2.56
N TYR A 179 -13.58 -8.34 -3.66
CA TYR A 179 -13.94 -6.93 -3.74
C TYR A 179 -15.17 -6.64 -2.87
N ASP A 180 -15.12 -5.56 -2.13
CA ASP A 180 -16.24 -5.02 -1.36
C ASP A 180 -16.40 -3.54 -1.69
N GLU A 181 -17.40 -3.21 -2.50
CA GLU A 181 -17.62 -1.87 -3.03
C GLU A 181 -17.83 -0.83 -1.91
N ALA A 182 -18.58 -1.18 -0.89
CA ALA A 182 -18.88 -0.26 0.22
C ALA A 182 -17.62 0.05 1.03
N ALA A 183 -16.85 -0.99 1.38
CA ALA A 183 -15.57 -0.82 2.08
C ALA A 183 -14.54 -0.08 1.23
N ALA A 184 -14.43 -0.42 -0.06
CA ALA A 184 -13.52 0.21 -1.01
C ALA A 184 -13.83 1.71 -1.16
N THR A 185 -15.10 2.06 -1.37
CA THR A 185 -15.55 3.46 -1.52
C THR A 185 -15.26 4.27 -0.26
N LEU A 186 -15.60 3.73 0.91
CA LEU A 186 -15.35 4.41 2.18
C LEU A 186 -13.85 4.59 2.45
N ALA A 187 -13.05 3.56 2.20
CA ALA A 187 -11.60 3.63 2.37
C ALA A 187 -10.95 4.62 1.39
N TRP A 188 -11.43 4.66 0.15
CA TRP A 188 -10.98 5.63 -0.84
C TRP A 188 -11.26 7.07 -0.42
N GLN A 189 -12.48 7.38 0.05
CA GLN A 189 -12.82 8.71 0.54
C GLN A 189 -11.93 9.12 1.71
N ARG A 190 -11.72 8.23 2.69
CA ARG A 190 -10.80 8.47 3.82
C ARG A 190 -9.37 8.75 3.37
N THR A 191 -8.92 8.04 2.32
CA THR A 191 -7.60 8.28 1.72
C THR A 191 -7.51 9.66 1.10
N LEU A 192 -8.50 10.07 0.31
CA LEU A 192 -8.51 11.41 -0.30
C LEU A 192 -8.53 12.52 0.76
N ASP A 193 -9.32 12.37 1.81
CA ASP A 193 -9.38 13.31 2.93
C ASP A 193 -8.02 13.41 3.66
N PHE A 194 -7.37 12.28 3.92
CA PHE A 194 -6.04 12.23 4.52
C PHE A 194 -4.97 12.87 3.63
N LEU A 195 -4.96 12.56 2.33
CA LEU A 195 -4.04 13.16 1.37
C LEU A 195 -4.25 14.68 1.23
N ALA A 196 -5.50 15.14 1.27
CA ALA A 196 -5.81 16.57 1.25
C ALA A 196 -5.27 17.31 2.48
N GLN A 197 -5.24 16.66 3.65
CA GLN A 197 -4.70 17.22 4.89
C GLN A 197 -3.17 17.19 4.96
N THR A 198 -2.54 16.22 4.27
CA THR A 198 -1.09 15.98 4.40
C THR A 198 -0.28 16.51 3.23
N LEU A 199 -0.85 16.59 2.02
CA LEU A 199 -0.12 16.96 0.81
C LEU A 199 -0.50 18.34 0.24
N ARG A 200 -1.54 18.97 0.72
CA ARG A 200 -1.97 20.32 0.30
C ARG A 200 -1.53 21.40 1.24
#